data_06e1df636ce4519cad12b6c5da8ea597
#
_entry.id   06e1df636ce4519cad12b6c5da8ea597
#
_cell.length_a   1.000
_cell.length_b   1.000
_cell.length_c   1.000
_cell.angle_alpha   90.00
_cell.angle_beta   90.00
_cell.angle_gamma   90.00
#
_symmetry.space_group_name_H-M   'P 1'
#
loop_
_entity.id
_entity.type
_entity.pdbx_description
1 polymer ?
#
loop_
_entity_poly.entity_id
_entity_poly.type
_entity_poly.pdbx_seq_one_letter_code
_entity_poly.pdbx_strand_id
1 'polypeptide(L)'
;ADSAHAVLPATATRGAAQTALRNLRTGDGTALGEGIARAVQVAQRVPAEEGQKPPASILVLSDGAQTQGVLTAVQAAQRARRLKIPVFAVAFGTENGVVEVVDDNGFRQRVTVPPDPPTLRRVAQATGARFYAAPTAAQLEAVYAELGSRIGSVRKEREITAAFAAGGAVLLLAAGAVSALLFGRLP
;
A
#
# COMPACT_ATOMS: atom_id res chain seq x y z
N ALA A 1 -6.33 -9.50 -24.95
CA ALA A 1 -6.88 -9.25 -23.61
C ALA A 1 -5.76 -8.65 -22.77
N ASP A 2 -5.84 -7.38 -22.52
CA ASP A 2 -4.83 -6.68 -21.72
C ASP A 2 -4.96 -7.11 -20.28
N SER A 3 -3.93 -7.79 -19.82
CA SER A 3 -3.85 -8.31 -18.45
C SER A 3 -3.10 -7.31 -17.56
N ALA A 4 -3.53 -7.19 -16.30
CA ALA A 4 -2.82 -6.37 -15.32
C ALA A 4 -1.41 -6.91 -15.06
N HIS A 5 -0.41 -6.02 -15.06
CA HIS A 5 0.97 -6.39 -14.80
C HIS A 5 1.48 -5.68 -13.54
N ALA A 6 2.39 -6.36 -12.83
CA ALA A 6 3.14 -5.70 -11.78
C ALA A 6 4.30 -4.91 -12.41
N VAL A 7 4.25 -3.59 -12.33
CA VAL A 7 5.28 -2.70 -12.89
C VAL A 7 6.55 -2.70 -12.03
N LEU A 8 6.38 -2.93 -10.72
CA LEU A 8 7.48 -2.98 -9.76
C LEU A 8 7.26 -4.11 -8.75
N PRO A 9 8.27 -4.93 -8.46
CA PRO A 9 8.20 -5.86 -7.33
C PRO A 9 8.21 -5.10 -5.99
N ALA A 10 7.89 -5.79 -4.91
CA ALA A 10 7.96 -5.20 -3.56
C ALA A 10 9.38 -4.67 -3.30
N THR A 11 9.48 -3.41 -2.93
CA THR A 11 10.75 -2.73 -2.67
C THR A 11 10.61 -1.71 -1.55
N ALA A 12 11.66 -1.55 -0.74
CA ALA A 12 11.80 -0.47 0.22
C ALA A 12 12.41 0.81 -0.41
N THR A 13 12.88 0.74 -1.66
CA THR A 13 13.57 1.83 -2.33
C THR A 13 12.58 2.82 -2.93
N ARG A 14 12.36 3.95 -2.24
CA ARG A 14 11.42 5.01 -2.69
C ARG A 14 11.75 5.53 -4.10
N GLY A 15 13.04 5.68 -4.44
CA GLY A 15 13.47 6.15 -5.77
C GLY A 15 13.05 5.20 -6.90
N ALA A 16 13.13 3.89 -6.68
CA ALA A 16 12.66 2.89 -7.66
C ALA A 16 11.14 3.00 -7.88
N ALA A 17 10.36 3.19 -6.80
CA ALA A 17 8.93 3.39 -6.90
C ALA A 17 8.57 4.67 -7.66
N GLN A 18 9.24 5.78 -7.38
CA GLN A 18 9.03 7.04 -8.11
C GLN A 18 9.38 6.92 -9.60
N THR A 19 10.46 6.24 -9.94
CA THR A 19 10.85 6.02 -11.34
C THR A 19 9.83 5.15 -12.05
N ALA A 20 9.37 4.07 -11.43
CA ALA A 20 8.33 3.21 -11.98
C ALA A 20 7.02 3.99 -12.24
N LEU A 21 6.60 4.83 -11.29
CA LEU A 21 5.40 5.67 -11.45
C LEU A 21 5.53 6.68 -12.60
N ARG A 22 6.70 7.31 -12.79
CA ARG A 22 6.93 8.26 -13.89
C ARG A 22 6.93 7.60 -15.27
N ASN A 23 7.27 6.32 -15.32
CA ASN A 23 7.35 5.54 -16.56
C ASN A 23 6.04 4.78 -16.86
N LEU A 24 5.00 4.94 -16.04
CA LEU A 24 3.70 4.38 -16.34
C LEU A 24 3.17 4.90 -17.66
N ARG A 25 2.66 4.00 -18.49
CA ARG A 25 1.97 4.34 -19.73
C ARG A 25 0.48 4.02 -19.57
N THR A 26 -0.35 4.85 -20.15
CA THR A 26 -1.77 4.56 -20.28
C THR A 26 -1.96 3.42 -21.27
N GLY A 27 -2.82 2.48 -20.94
CA GLY A 27 -3.28 1.41 -21.82
C GLY A 27 -4.77 1.57 -22.13
N ASP A 28 -5.25 0.74 -23.04
CA ASP A 28 -6.66 0.72 -23.40
C ASP A 28 -7.45 -0.12 -22.39
N GLY A 29 -8.46 0.48 -21.77
CA GLY A 29 -9.39 -0.17 -20.84
C GLY A 29 -8.88 -0.35 -19.42
N THR A 30 -9.77 -0.79 -18.55
CA THR A 30 -9.58 -0.94 -17.10
C THR A 30 -9.85 -2.37 -16.65
N ALA A 31 -8.82 -3.11 -16.28
CA ALA A 31 -8.90 -4.49 -15.77
C ALA A 31 -8.75 -4.52 -14.24
N LEU A 32 -9.73 -3.95 -13.54
CA LEU A 32 -9.66 -3.71 -12.09
C LEU A 32 -9.56 -5.01 -11.28
N GLY A 33 -10.31 -6.05 -11.66
CA GLY A 33 -10.29 -7.35 -10.98
C GLY A 33 -8.95 -8.05 -11.08
N GLU A 34 -8.34 -8.06 -12.27
CA GLU A 34 -7.00 -8.59 -12.50
C GLU A 34 -5.94 -7.79 -11.75
N GLY A 35 -6.08 -6.46 -11.70
CA GLY A 35 -5.19 -5.57 -10.94
C GLY A 35 -5.17 -5.93 -9.46
N ILE A 36 -6.34 -6.07 -8.85
CA ILE A 36 -6.47 -6.50 -7.44
C ILE A 36 -5.88 -7.91 -7.24
N ALA A 37 -6.20 -8.86 -8.13
CA ALA A 37 -5.68 -10.22 -8.04
C ALA A 37 -4.15 -10.25 -8.14
N ARG A 38 -3.58 -9.41 -9.01
CA ARG A 38 -2.13 -9.28 -9.16
C ARG A 38 -1.47 -8.67 -7.94
N ALA A 39 -2.09 -7.64 -7.35
CA ALA A 39 -1.62 -7.05 -6.10
C ALA A 39 -1.62 -8.07 -4.94
N VAL A 40 -2.66 -8.90 -4.85
CA VAL A 40 -2.70 -10.02 -3.89
C VAL A 40 -1.53 -10.99 -4.09
N GLN A 41 -1.23 -11.36 -5.35
CA GLN A 41 -0.08 -12.24 -5.65
C GLN A 41 1.25 -11.60 -5.24
N VAL A 42 1.43 -10.31 -5.48
CA VAL A 42 2.64 -9.58 -5.06
C VAL A 42 2.77 -9.59 -3.55
N ALA A 43 1.69 -9.28 -2.82
CA ALA A 43 1.68 -9.31 -1.36
C ALA A 43 2.01 -10.70 -0.78
N GLN A 44 1.54 -11.77 -1.42
CA GLN A 44 1.82 -13.14 -0.99
C GLN A 44 3.28 -13.58 -1.21
N ARG A 45 3.98 -12.95 -2.17
CA ARG A 45 5.39 -13.25 -2.50
C ARG A 45 6.38 -12.57 -1.57
N VAL A 46 5.95 -11.61 -0.76
CA VAL A 46 6.82 -10.98 0.24
C VAL A 46 7.28 -12.07 1.24
N PRO A 47 8.60 -12.22 1.44
CA PRO A 47 9.14 -13.21 2.37
C PRO A 47 8.62 -12.98 3.80
N ALA A 48 8.50 -14.05 4.55
CA ALA A 48 8.26 -13.97 5.98
C ALA A 48 9.54 -13.49 6.69
N GLU A 49 9.40 -12.56 7.61
CA GLU A 49 10.45 -12.16 8.52
C GLU A 49 10.20 -12.82 9.86
N GLU A 50 11.21 -13.49 10.43
CA GLU A 50 11.12 -14.22 11.70
C GLU A 50 9.93 -15.22 11.75
N GLY A 51 9.62 -15.85 10.63
CA GLY A 51 8.52 -16.82 10.51
C GLY A 51 7.12 -16.19 10.40
N GLN A 52 6.99 -14.86 10.43
CA GLN A 52 5.73 -14.16 10.29
C GLN A 52 5.68 -13.38 8.97
N LYS A 53 4.56 -13.51 8.26
CA LYS A 53 4.33 -12.67 7.07
C LYS A 53 4.02 -11.24 7.51
N PRO A 54 4.69 -10.24 6.91
CA PRO A 54 4.37 -8.85 7.21
C PRO A 54 2.90 -8.55 6.82
N PRO A 55 2.21 -7.68 7.58
CA PRO A 55 0.86 -7.26 7.24
C PRO A 55 0.88 -6.57 5.88
N ALA A 56 -0.09 -6.91 5.03
CA ALA A 56 -0.22 -6.32 3.70
C ALA A 56 -1.58 -5.65 3.56
N SER A 57 -1.61 -4.55 2.82
CA SER A 57 -2.84 -3.87 2.39
C SER A 57 -2.71 -3.46 0.92
N ILE A 58 -3.84 -3.39 0.24
CA ILE A 58 -3.92 -2.97 -1.17
C ILE A 58 -4.66 -1.65 -1.21
N LEU A 59 -4.12 -0.69 -1.94
CA LEU A 59 -4.81 0.54 -2.31
C LEU A 59 -5.12 0.51 -3.79
N VAL A 60 -6.39 0.60 -4.12
CA VAL A 60 -6.89 0.68 -5.49
C VAL A 60 -7.31 2.11 -5.77
N LEU A 61 -6.76 2.69 -6.81
CA LEU A 61 -7.16 3.99 -7.35
C LEU A 61 -7.75 3.75 -8.74
N SER A 62 -8.97 4.20 -8.97
CA SER A 62 -9.61 4.09 -10.28
C SER A 62 -10.40 5.36 -10.59
N ASP A 63 -10.27 5.81 -11.82
CA ASP A 63 -11.00 6.94 -12.41
C ASP A 63 -12.15 6.51 -13.33
N GLY A 64 -12.31 5.20 -13.55
CA GLY A 64 -13.35 4.63 -14.42
C GLY A 64 -13.88 3.28 -13.96
N ALA A 65 -14.95 2.84 -14.63
CA ALA A 65 -15.50 1.52 -14.46
C ALA A 65 -14.58 0.44 -15.05
N GLN A 66 -14.72 -0.80 -14.58
CA GLN A 66 -14.04 -1.93 -15.21
C GLN A 66 -14.64 -2.17 -16.61
N THR A 67 -13.78 -2.12 -17.62
CA THR A 67 -14.16 -2.30 -19.04
C THR A 67 -13.60 -3.58 -19.63
N GLN A 68 -12.58 -4.16 -18.99
CA GLN A 68 -11.88 -5.36 -19.46
C GLN A 68 -11.63 -6.36 -18.34
N GLY A 69 -11.23 -7.56 -18.73
CA GLY A 69 -10.87 -8.62 -17.82
C GLY A 69 -12.02 -9.62 -17.56
N VAL A 70 -11.64 -10.82 -17.20
CA VAL A 70 -12.58 -11.93 -16.90
C VAL A 70 -12.98 -11.93 -15.43
N LEU A 71 -12.06 -11.49 -14.56
CA LEU A 71 -12.27 -11.45 -13.13
C LEU A 71 -12.90 -10.12 -12.71
N THR A 72 -14.03 -10.17 -12.04
CA THR A 72 -14.64 -8.95 -11.50
C THR A 72 -13.86 -8.42 -10.28
N ALA A 73 -13.89 -7.12 -10.07
CA ALA A 73 -13.24 -6.48 -8.93
C ALA A 73 -13.72 -7.05 -7.58
N VAL A 74 -15.03 -7.36 -7.47
CA VAL A 74 -15.61 -7.96 -6.26
C VAL A 74 -15.13 -9.39 -6.03
N GLN A 75 -15.00 -10.20 -7.08
CA GLN A 75 -14.43 -11.56 -6.94
C GLN A 75 -12.97 -11.53 -6.50
N ALA A 76 -12.18 -10.58 -7.03
CA ALA A 76 -10.81 -10.37 -6.62
C ALA A 76 -10.72 -9.92 -5.14
N ALA A 77 -11.60 -9.01 -4.71
CA ALA A 77 -11.71 -8.58 -3.33
C ALA A 77 -12.05 -9.74 -2.38
N GLN A 78 -12.93 -10.66 -2.79
CA GLN A 78 -13.23 -11.85 -2.00
C GLN A 78 -12.01 -12.77 -1.82
N ARG A 79 -11.12 -12.85 -2.83
CA ARG A 79 -9.83 -13.57 -2.69
C ARG A 79 -8.92 -12.87 -1.68
N ALA A 80 -8.81 -11.54 -1.75
CA ALA A 80 -8.05 -10.73 -0.80
C ALA A 80 -8.57 -10.94 0.65
N ARG A 81 -9.90 -10.92 0.83
CA ARG A 81 -10.54 -11.18 2.13
C ARG A 81 -10.14 -12.53 2.74
N ARG A 82 -10.15 -13.62 1.94
CA ARG A 82 -9.72 -14.96 2.43
C ARG A 82 -8.29 -14.97 2.95
N LEU A 83 -7.45 -14.09 2.42
CA LEU A 83 -6.05 -13.92 2.82
C LEU A 83 -5.87 -12.83 3.89
N LYS A 84 -6.97 -12.26 4.39
CA LYS A 84 -6.98 -11.16 5.38
C LYS A 84 -6.21 -9.92 4.90
N ILE A 85 -6.21 -9.66 3.58
CA ILE A 85 -5.60 -8.48 2.97
C ILE A 85 -6.69 -7.45 2.72
N PRO A 86 -6.73 -6.33 3.46
CA PRO A 86 -7.69 -5.26 3.23
C PRO A 86 -7.40 -4.55 1.90
N VAL A 87 -8.47 -4.23 1.14
CA VAL A 87 -8.39 -3.50 -0.12
C VAL A 87 -9.09 -2.15 0.05
N PHE A 88 -8.32 -1.11 0.27
CA PHE A 88 -8.80 0.27 0.26
C PHE A 88 -9.08 0.69 -1.18
N ALA A 89 -10.17 1.40 -1.40
CA ALA A 89 -10.55 1.83 -2.73
C ALA A 89 -10.80 3.34 -2.78
N VAL A 90 -10.25 3.98 -3.79
CA VAL A 90 -10.39 5.43 -4.05
C VAL A 90 -10.98 5.60 -5.43
N ALA A 91 -12.15 6.23 -5.52
CA ALA A 91 -12.68 6.71 -6.79
C ALA A 91 -12.10 8.12 -7.04
N PHE A 92 -11.36 8.26 -8.12
CA PHE A 92 -10.81 9.54 -8.57
C PHE A 92 -11.58 10.02 -9.79
N GLY A 93 -11.83 11.35 -9.87
CA GLY A 93 -12.53 11.96 -10.98
C GLY A 93 -13.97 12.37 -10.65
N THR A 94 -14.62 12.98 -11.62
CA THR A 94 -15.98 13.51 -11.53
C THR A 94 -16.93 12.66 -12.37
N GLU A 95 -18.22 12.66 -12.02
CA GLU A 95 -19.27 11.93 -12.76
C GLU A 95 -19.37 12.33 -14.24
N ASN A 96 -18.87 13.53 -14.59
CA ASN A 96 -18.86 14.05 -15.96
C ASN A 96 -17.47 13.92 -16.62
N GLY A 97 -16.63 13.00 -16.18
CA GLY A 97 -15.34 12.73 -16.80
C GLY A 97 -15.50 12.36 -18.27
N VAL A 98 -14.86 13.12 -19.17
CA VAL A 98 -14.91 12.89 -20.61
C VAL A 98 -13.50 12.52 -21.07
N VAL A 99 -13.36 11.41 -21.78
CA VAL A 99 -12.13 11.02 -22.46
C VAL A 99 -12.34 11.12 -23.98
N GLU A 100 -11.33 11.59 -24.69
CA GLU A 100 -11.32 11.53 -26.14
C GLU A 100 -10.76 10.18 -26.56
N VAL A 101 -11.55 9.37 -27.22
CA VAL A 101 -11.14 8.09 -27.80
C VAL A 101 -11.08 8.27 -29.30
N VAL A 102 -10.01 7.79 -29.93
CA VAL A 102 -9.88 7.73 -31.38
C VAL A 102 -10.41 6.36 -31.82
N ASP A 103 -11.43 6.33 -32.65
CA ASP A 103 -11.96 5.07 -33.21
C ASP A 103 -11.03 4.50 -34.28
N ASP A 104 -11.29 3.28 -34.72
CA ASP A 104 -10.49 2.58 -35.75
C ASP A 104 -10.45 3.32 -37.09
N ASN A 105 -11.33 4.29 -37.30
CA ASN A 105 -11.40 5.15 -38.51
C ASN A 105 -10.68 6.49 -38.32
N GLY A 106 -10.06 6.74 -37.14
CA GLY A 106 -9.33 7.95 -36.84
C GLY A 106 -10.18 9.13 -36.37
N PHE A 107 -11.49 8.92 -36.15
CA PHE A 107 -12.37 9.97 -35.61
C PHE A 107 -12.26 10.06 -34.10
N ARG A 108 -12.15 11.31 -33.61
CA ARG A 108 -12.17 11.58 -32.17
C ARG A 108 -13.59 11.60 -31.65
N GLN A 109 -13.89 10.70 -30.76
CA GLN A 109 -15.17 10.67 -30.06
C GLN A 109 -14.98 11.02 -28.58
N ARG A 110 -15.85 11.83 -28.03
CA ARG A 110 -15.91 12.11 -26.60
C ARG A 110 -16.80 11.09 -25.94
N VAL A 111 -16.18 10.22 -25.15
CA VAL A 111 -16.89 9.20 -24.40
C VAL A 111 -16.89 9.61 -22.93
N THR A 112 -18.08 9.67 -22.35
CA THR A 112 -18.19 9.89 -20.90
C THR A 112 -17.86 8.58 -20.20
N VAL A 113 -16.81 8.58 -19.40
CA VAL A 113 -16.40 7.43 -18.58
C VAL A 113 -16.54 7.85 -17.11
N PRO A 114 -17.73 7.65 -16.53
CA PRO A 114 -17.88 7.98 -15.11
C PRO A 114 -17.11 6.97 -14.26
N PRO A 115 -16.56 7.40 -13.13
CA PRO A 115 -16.04 6.47 -12.12
C PRO A 115 -17.18 5.53 -11.68
N ASP A 116 -16.83 4.33 -11.23
CA ASP A 116 -17.78 3.38 -10.65
C ASP A 116 -17.64 3.29 -9.11
N PRO A 117 -18.08 4.32 -8.38
CA PRO A 117 -18.03 4.33 -6.91
C PRO A 117 -18.78 3.16 -6.28
N PRO A 118 -19.93 2.69 -6.82
CA PRO A 118 -20.63 1.54 -6.27
C PRO A 118 -19.80 0.27 -6.25
N THR A 119 -19.09 -0.05 -7.33
CA THR A 119 -18.22 -1.24 -7.38
C THR A 119 -17.02 -1.09 -6.45
N LEU A 120 -16.35 0.07 -6.45
CA LEU A 120 -15.21 0.34 -5.56
C LEU A 120 -15.61 0.28 -4.08
N ARG A 121 -16.80 0.78 -3.72
CA ARG A 121 -17.34 0.66 -2.37
C ARG A 121 -17.57 -0.80 -1.97
N ARG A 122 -18.15 -1.61 -2.87
CA ARG A 122 -18.32 -3.06 -2.64
C ARG A 122 -17.00 -3.78 -2.45
N VAL A 123 -15.97 -3.43 -3.22
CA VAL A 123 -14.61 -3.97 -3.08
C VAL A 123 -14.04 -3.69 -1.68
N ALA A 124 -14.10 -2.44 -1.23
CA ALA A 124 -13.62 -2.05 0.08
C ALA A 124 -14.40 -2.75 1.21
N GLN A 125 -15.73 -2.74 1.14
CA GLN A 125 -16.60 -3.38 2.12
C GLN A 125 -16.38 -4.89 2.21
N ALA A 126 -16.19 -5.56 1.07
CA ALA A 126 -15.94 -7.00 1.02
C ALA A 126 -14.69 -7.41 1.81
N THR A 127 -13.70 -6.54 1.96
CA THR A 127 -12.45 -6.78 2.68
C THR A 127 -12.38 -6.13 4.06
N GLY A 128 -13.44 -5.41 4.48
CA GLY A 128 -13.47 -4.66 5.74
C GLY A 128 -12.65 -3.37 5.71
N ALA A 129 -12.26 -2.91 4.51
CA ALA A 129 -11.53 -1.67 4.32
C ALA A 129 -12.46 -0.48 4.00
N ARG A 130 -11.88 0.71 3.87
CA ARG A 130 -12.63 1.95 3.58
C ARG A 130 -12.62 2.27 2.09
N PHE A 131 -13.71 2.87 1.65
CA PHE A 131 -13.86 3.52 0.36
C PHE A 131 -13.76 5.04 0.54
N TYR A 132 -13.08 5.69 -0.39
CA TYR A 132 -12.93 7.14 -0.46
C TYR A 132 -13.34 7.65 -1.85
N ALA A 133 -14.01 8.79 -1.88
CA ALA A 133 -14.24 9.55 -3.11
C ALA A 133 -13.33 10.76 -3.09
N ALA A 134 -12.53 10.93 -4.13
CA ALA A 134 -11.55 12.01 -4.27
C ALA A 134 -11.70 12.67 -5.65
N PRO A 135 -12.73 13.52 -5.86
CA PRO A 135 -12.95 14.18 -7.14
C PRO A 135 -11.85 15.17 -7.51
N THR A 136 -10.99 15.55 -6.58
CA THR A 136 -9.89 16.50 -6.82
C THR A 136 -8.55 15.95 -6.32
N ALA A 137 -7.44 16.44 -6.88
CA ALA A 137 -6.09 16.07 -6.46
C ALA A 137 -5.82 16.41 -4.99
N ALA A 138 -6.33 17.53 -4.47
CA ALA A 138 -6.17 17.90 -3.06
C ALA A 138 -6.87 16.92 -2.12
N GLN A 139 -8.05 16.42 -2.49
CA GLN A 139 -8.76 15.40 -1.71
C GLN A 139 -8.03 14.04 -1.79
N LEU A 140 -7.46 13.69 -2.95
CA LEU A 140 -6.64 12.50 -3.09
C LEU A 140 -5.40 12.56 -2.17
N GLU A 141 -4.74 13.71 -2.10
CA GLU A 141 -3.60 13.94 -1.20
C GLU A 141 -4.00 13.75 0.27
N ALA A 142 -5.14 14.28 0.69
CA ALA A 142 -5.68 14.09 2.03
C ALA A 142 -5.96 12.59 2.33
N VAL A 143 -6.51 11.84 1.37
CA VAL A 143 -6.71 10.39 1.50
C VAL A 143 -5.38 9.65 1.66
N TYR A 144 -4.35 10.01 0.89
CA TYR A 144 -3.02 9.41 1.05
C TYR A 144 -2.39 9.71 2.41
N ALA A 145 -2.54 10.92 2.92
CA ALA A 145 -2.06 11.30 4.25
C ALA A 145 -2.74 10.47 5.36
N GLU A 146 -4.07 10.32 5.29
CA GLU A 146 -4.83 9.48 6.23
C GLU A 146 -4.41 8.01 6.15
N LEU A 147 -4.27 7.45 4.95
CA LEU A 147 -3.85 6.07 4.75
C LEU A 147 -2.41 5.84 5.20
N GLY A 148 -1.52 6.77 4.91
CA GLY A 148 -0.11 6.70 5.33
C GLY A 148 0.05 6.61 6.85
N SER A 149 -0.76 7.37 7.60
CA SER A 149 -0.75 7.32 9.06
C SER A 149 -1.30 5.99 9.63
N ARG A 150 -2.21 5.33 8.93
CA ARG A 150 -2.84 4.06 9.37
C ARG A 150 -2.05 2.82 8.96
N ILE A 151 -1.47 2.83 7.75
CA ILE A 151 -0.76 1.69 7.18
C ILE A 151 0.73 1.72 7.57
N GLY A 152 1.28 2.92 7.76
CA GLY A 152 2.70 3.13 8.08
C GLY A 152 3.11 2.82 9.53
N SER A 153 2.18 2.49 10.42
CA SER A 153 2.52 2.11 11.79
C SER A 153 2.89 0.62 11.91
N VAL A 154 3.91 0.20 11.17
CA VAL A 154 4.69 -0.98 11.60
C VAL A 154 5.37 -0.56 12.88
N ARG A 155 4.90 -1.09 14.01
CA ARG A 155 5.53 -0.92 15.32
C ARG A 155 6.92 -1.53 15.21
N LYS A 156 7.92 -0.69 14.87
CA LYS A 156 9.31 -1.11 14.92
C LYS A 156 9.63 -1.27 16.40
N GLU A 157 9.62 -2.49 16.89
CA GLU A 157 10.12 -2.80 18.23
C GLU A 157 11.59 -2.39 18.24
N ARG A 158 11.86 -1.27 18.88
CA ARG A 158 13.23 -0.81 19.09
C ARG A 158 13.74 -1.59 20.29
N GLU A 159 14.64 -2.53 20.03
CA GLU A 159 15.36 -3.20 21.12
C GLU A 159 16.10 -2.15 21.94
N ILE A 160 15.57 -1.86 23.11
CA ILE A 160 16.18 -0.96 24.09
C ILE A 160 17.14 -1.71 25.01
N THR A 161 17.21 -3.06 24.86
CA THR A 161 18.07 -3.94 25.64
C THR A 161 19.53 -3.50 25.63
N ALA A 162 20.06 -3.08 24.48
CA ALA A 162 21.44 -2.58 24.37
C ALA A 162 21.68 -1.31 25.20
N ALA A 163 20.70 -0.41 25.26
CA ALA A 163 20.80 0.82 26.04
C ALA A 163 20.79 0.53 27.56
N PHE A 164 19.91 -0.40 28.00
CA PHE A 164 19.90 -0.84 29.41
C PHE A 164 21.13 -1.63 29.78
N ALA A 165 21.65 -2.49 28.92
CA ALA A 165 22.89 -3.23 29.14
C ALA A 165 24.08 -2.28 29.26
N ALA A 166 24.19 -1.27 28.39
CA ALA A 166 25.24 -0.26 28.49
C ALA A 166 25.15 0.56 29.79
N GLY A 167 23.94 1.00 30.18
CA GLY A 167 23.69 1.70 31.43
C GLY A 167 24.06 0.85 32.66
N GLY A 168 23.69 -0.42 32.66
CA GLY A 168 24.06 -1.38 33.71
C GLY A 168 25.58 -1.58 33.82
N ALA A 169 26.28 -1.69 32.71
CA ALA A 169 27.73 -1.83 32.68
C ALA A 169 28.44 -0.58 33.26
N VAL A 170 28.00 0.62 32.93
CA VAL A 170 28.52 1.86 33.48
C VAL A 170 28.33 1.94 35.01
N LEU A 171 27.16 1.56 35.52
CA LEU A 171 26.88 1.52 36.95
C LEU A 171 27.76 0.52 37.68
N LEU A 172 27.99 -0.66 37.12
CA LEU A 172 28.88 -1.68 37.70
C LEU A 172 30.33 -1.20 37.75
N LEU A 173 30.82 -0.54 36.69
CA LEU A 173 32.16 0.03 36.67
C LEU A 173 32.31 1.16 37.70
N ALA A 174 31.30 2.03 37.82
CA ALA A 174 31.32 3.09 38.83
C ALA A 174 31.29 2.53 40.25
N ALA A 175 30.46 1.54 40.52
CA ALA A 175 30.43 0.86 41.84
C ALA A 175 31.74 0.15 42.16
N GLY A 176 32.37 -0.49 41.19
CA GLY A 176 33.70 -1.10 41.33
C GLY A 176 34.81 -0.07 41.65
N ALA A 177 34.79 1.07 40.96
CA ALA A 177 35.73 2.15 41.20
C ALA A 177 35.57 2.76 42.62
N VAL A 178 34.32 3.01 43.03
CA VAL A 178 34.04 3.51 44.40
C VAL A 178 34.46 2.51 45.47
N SER A 179 34.21 1.22 45.27
CA SER A 179 34.62 0.15 46.16
C SER A 179 36.14 0.07 46.29
N ALA A 180 36.85 0.16 45.17
CA ALA A 180 38.32 0.16 45.17
C ALA A 180 38.93 1.39 45.89
N LEU A 181 38.31 2.56 45.75
CA LEU A 181 38.73 3.79 46.44
C LEU A 181 38.47 3.76 47.95
N LEU A 182 37.37 3.17 48.39
CA LEU A 182 36.99 3.13 49.79
C LEU A 182 37.66 1.98 50.56
N PHE A 183 37.80 0.82 49.93
CA PHE A 183 38.31 -0.40 50.56
C PHE A 183 39.72 -0.81 50.11
N GLY A 184 40.28 -0.15 49.08
CA GLY A 184 41.65 -0.40 48.56
C GLY A 184 42.76 0.12 49.44
N ARG A 185 42.45 0.62 50.64
CA ARG A 185 43.42 1.00 51.70
C ARG A 185 43.31 0.01 52.87
N LEU A 186 43.57 -1.23 52.63
CA LEU A 186 43.92 -2.15 53.69
C LEU A 186 45.39 -2.47 53.60
N PRO A 187 46.12 -2.47 54.76
CA PRO A 187 47.55 -2.51 54.83
C PRO A 187 48.14 -3.77 54.26
#